data_6ec53b5683a7deb248c45bb3bf343612
#
_entry.id   6ec53b5683a7deb248c45bb3bf343612
#
_cell.length_a   1.000
_cell.length_b   1.000
_cell.length_c   1.000
_cell.angle_alpha   90.00
_cell.angle_beta   90.00
_cell.angle_gamma   90.00
#
_symmetry.space_group_name_H-M   'P 1'
#
loop_
_entity.id
_entity.type
_entity.pdbx_description
1 polymer ?
#
loop_
_entity_poly.entity_id
_entity_poly.type
_entity_poly.pdbx_seq_one_letter_code
_entity_poly.pdbx_strand_id
1 'polypeptide(L)'
;MRLTRSVILAFVLLIALPVAAQQLEIHYIDVGWGGSVFIKGPDGTTVLMEAGNTGKGTQYVVPYLQSIGVQPANGFDYMIGGHQHCDHIGGLDEVINAGYNVRIKQYYNGSSYASTCVDGWNAAAAATTAGAPVAMPVGTVIPLGNGAKITCVARNGSIIGGGSVSVSDENDRSVALLIQYGGFDYLWASDLGGGSDTCTGRSTAQVDVESSVISAISPGGAFPLITAGGIDVLHVNHHGSESSTNPTYFNMSDPAVAIVGVGDGESSGWDLPRIDVVEHVLLAQSTSCVTAPPTLVLQTEEGNPIGSLASHAGYCVGNIKITTDGLNIFTVSADGAVHQGPNEVTAAALPRSFTLDNVAPPPDTTPPTTSITAPANGATVSGTTTVTASASDNVSVTKVEFYLDNVLQSADTTSPYSWAWNTTTAINGAHALTSEAYDAAGNIGTSTAVSVTVSNLADTTPPTAPASLSASPTGKRKISLLWTASTDNVGVTGYRIWQATSAGGPFSQIATTTLTSYANNGLTSGTTYFYYVQATDAAGNVSAASNTASATAR
;
A
#
# COMPACT_ATOMS: atom_id res chain seq x y z
N MET A 1 -21.94 -35.29 -67.22
CA MET A 1 -20.67 -35.47 -66.51
C MET A 1 -20.55 -34.38 -65.47
N ARG A 2 -20.98 -34.66 -64.20
CA ARG A 2 -20.95 -33.69 -63.08
C ARG A 2 -19.78 -34.08 -62.19
N LEU A 3 -18.79 -33.19 -62.07
CA LEU A 3 -17.67 -33.31 -61.10
C LEU A 3 -18.16 -32.90 -59.74
N THR A 4 -18.21 -33.83 -58.81
CA THR A 4 -18.36 -33.58 -57.38
C THR A 4 -16.99 -33.19 -56.79
N ARG A 5 -16.85 -31.96 -56.31
CA ARG A 5 -15.68 -31.52 -55.51
C ARG A 5 -15.90 -31.95 -54.07
N SER A 6 -15.10 -32.90 -53.59
CA SER A 6 -14.99 -33.25 -52.17
C SER A 6 -14.13 -32.23 -51.47
N VAL A 7 -14.72 -31.51 -50.51
CA VAL A 7 -13.97 -30.63 -49.57
C VAL A 7 -13.50 -31.50 -48.42
N ILE A 8 -12.19 -31.73 -48.35
CA ILE A 8 -11.55 -32.38 -47.19
C ILE A 8 -11.37 -31.28 -46.12
N LEU A 9 -12.18 -31.34 -45.05
CA LEU A 9 -12.02 -30.50 -43.86
C LEU A 9 -10.90 -31.13 -43.01
N ALA A 10 -9.71 -30.54 -43.06
CA ALA A 10 -8.62 -30.92 -42.16
C ALA A 10 -8.92 -30.34 -40.75
N PHE A 11 -9.31 -31.21 -39.84
CA PHE A 11 -9.35 -30.90 -38.42
C PHE A 11 -7.91 -30.79 -37.90
N VAL A 12 -7.43 -29.56 -37.68
CA VAL A 12 -6.22 -29.32 -36.92
C VAL A 12 -6.56 -29.54 -35.45
N LEU A 13 -6.21 -30.70 -34.92
CA LEU A 13 -6.26 -30.97 -33.49
C LEU A 13 -5.15 -30.14 -32.84
N LEU A 14 -5.47 -28.96 -32.30
CA LEU A 14 -4.58 -28.25 -31.40
C LEU A 14 -4.45 -29.10 -30.12
N ILE A 15 -3.40 -29.92 -30.08
CA ILE A 15 -2.95 -30.50 -28.82
C ILE A 15 -2.42 -29.34 -28.00
N ALA A 16 -3.20 -28.85 -27.04
CA ALA A 16 -2.69 -27.98 -26.01
C ALA A 16 -1.61 -28.77 -25.26
N LEU A 17 -0.35 -28.48 -25.51
CA LEU A 17 0.74 -28.93 -24.65
C LEU A 17 0.41 -28.41 -23.24
N PRO A 18 0.52 -29.24 -22.19
CA PRO A 18 0.36 -28.75 -20.83
C PRO A 18 1.36 -27.58 -20.66
N VAL A 19 0.84 -26.39 -20.43
CA VAL A 19 1.66 -25.28 -19.95
C VAL A 19 2.30 -25.80 -18.68
N ALA A 20 3.63 -25.98 -18.68
CA ALA A 20 4.35 -26.33 -17.47
C ALA A 20 3.89 -25.37 -16.38
N ALA A 21 3.41 -25.90 -15.26
CA ALA A 21 2.93 -25.08 -14.18
C ALA A 21 4.04 -24.07 -13.84
N GLN A 22 3.72 -22.79 -13.98
CA GLN A 22 4.67 -21.72 -13.69
C GLN A 22 4.92 -21.75 -12.20
N GLN A 23 6.18 -21.95 -11.80
CA GLN A 23 6.57 -22.13 -10.42
C GLN A 23 6.86 -20.80 -9.75
N LEU A 24 6.52 -20.70 -8.47
CA LEU A 24 7.12 -19.73 -7.58
C LEU A 24 8.53 -20.24 -7.21
N GLU A 25 9.54 -19.41 -7.41
CA GLU A 25 10.92 -19.67 -7.03
C GLU A 25 11.33 -18.66 -5.95
N ILE A 26 11.86 -19.14 -4.84
CA ILE A 26 12.41 -18.32 -3.75
C ILE A 26 13.86 -18.78 -3.54
N HIS A 27 14.79 -17.85 -3.65
CA HIS A 27 16.23 -18.10 -3.49
C HIS A 27 16.70 -17.34 -2.26
N TYR A 28 17.10 -18.05 -1.23
CA TYR A 28 17.79 -17.50 -0.09
C TYR A 28 19.29 -17.49 -0.44
N ILE A 29 19.84 -16.30 -0.64
CA ILE A 29 21.20 -16.14 -1.14
C ILE A 29 22.16 -16.09 0.05
N ASP A 30 23.16 -16.94 0.02
CA ASP A 30 24.26 -16.89 0.98
C ASP A 30 25.11 -15.65 0.73
N VAL A 31 25.02 -14.69 1.62
CA VAL A 31 25.81 -13.45 1.60
C VAL A 31 26.83 -13.40 2.74
N GLY A 32 27.04 -14.56 3.41
CA GLY A 32 27.71 -14.60 4.70
C GLY A 32 26.83 -13.90 5.74
N TRP A 33 27.33 -12.87 6.39
CA TRP A 33 26.57 -12.12 7.38
C TRP A 33 25.53 -11.20 6.70
N GLY A 34 24.24 -11.37 7.08
CA GLY A 34 23.13 -10.55 6.62
C GLY A 34 22.06 -11.34 5.86
N GLY A 35 21.01 -10.64 5.42
CA GLY A 35 19.90 -11.20 4.67
C GLY A 35 19.99 -10.92 3.17
N SER A 36 19.58 -11.90 2.33
CA SER A 36 19.30 -11.66 0.92
C SER A 36 18.37 -12.73 0.37
N VAL A 37 17.23 -12.30 -0.21
CA VAL A 37 16.25 -13.22 -0.81
C VAL A 37 15.82 -12.70 -2.18
N PHE A 38 15.92 -13.55 -3.21
CA PHE A 38 15.38 -13.27 -4.53
C PHE A 38 14.15 -14.12 -4.78
N ILE A 39 13.08 -13.51 -5.27
CA ILE A 39 11.82 -14.17 -5.59
C ILE A 39 11.50 -13.97 -7.07
N LYS A 40 11.08 -15.06 -7.72
CA LYS A 40 10.54 -15.03 -9.07
C LYS A 40 9.16 -15.67 -9.07
N GLY A 41 8.17 -14.85 -9.35
CA GLY A 41 6.77 -15.26 -9.42
C GLY A 41 6.45 -16.11 -10.65
N PRO A 42 5.31 -16.83 -10.62
CA PRO A 42 4.83 -17.64 -11.75
C PRO A 42 4.64 -16.87 -13.05
N ASP A 43 4.37 -15.57 -13.01
CA ASP A 43 4.26 -14.70 -14.20
C ASP A 43 5.58 -14.06 -14.64
N GLY A 44 6.66 -14.33 -13.90
CA GLY A 44 7.98 -13.74 -14.12
C GLY A 44 8.25 -12.44 -13.35
N THR A 45 7.32 -11.98 -12.51
CA THR A 45 7.56 -10.86 -11.58
C THR A 45 8.72 -11.17 -10.66
N THR A 46 9.63 -10.22 -10.51
CA THR A 46 10.88 -10.39 -9.74
C THR A 46 10.97 -9.42 -8.59
N VAL A 47 11.39 -9.95 -7.42
CA VAL A 47 11.58 -9.18 -6.19
C VAL A 47 12.94 -9.51 -5.60
N LEU A 48 13.74 -8.51 -5.28
CA LEU A 48 14.94 -8.67 -4.44
C LEU A 48 14.65 -8.08 -3.06
N MET A 49 14.82 -8.89 -2.02
CA MET A 49 14.70 -8.48 -0.62
C MET A 49 16.09 -8.57 0.01
N GLU A 50 16.59 -7.43 0.47
CA GLU A 50 17.92 -7.30 1.08
C GLU A 50 19.09 -7.75 0.16
N ALA A 51 20.32 -7.45 0.53
CA ALA A 51 21.51 -7.81 -0.24
C ALA A 51 22.77 -7.92 0.64
N GLY A 52 22.61 -8.21 1.93
CA GLY A 52 23.71 -8.33 2.86
C GLY A 52 24.40 -7.01 3.19
N ASN A 53 25.53 -7.10 3.86
CA ASN A 53 26.37 -5.96 4.24
C ASN A 53 27.03 -5.32 3.02
N THR A 54 27.61 -4.14 3.20
CA THR A 54 28.42 -3.46 2.18
C THR A 54 29.52 -4.39 1.65
N GLY A 55 29.67 -4.45 0.33
CA GLY A 55 30.54 -5.38 -0.39
C GLY A 55 29.86 -6.68 -0.81
N LYS A 56 28.81 -7.11 -0.12
CA LYS A 56 28.16 -8.41 -0.35
C LYS A 56 27.28 -8.43 -1.59
N GLY A 57 26.67 -7.29 -1.94
CA GLY A 57 25.92 -7.14 -3.18
C GLY A 57 26.74 -7.50 -4.41
N THR A 58 27.92 -6.93 -4.51
CA THR A 58 28.88 -7.20 -5.61
C THR A 58 29.52 -8.56 -5.50
N GLN A 59 29.87 -8.99 -4.27
CA GLN A 59 30.64 -10.20 -4.04
C GLN A 59 29.82 -11.48 -4.22
N TYR A 60 28.57 -11.50 -3.77
CA TYR A 60 27.73 -12.71 -3.71
C TYR A 60 26.42 -12.58 -4.47
N VAL A 61 25.64 -11.51 -4.25
CA VAL A 61 24.29 -11.38 -4.81
C VAL A 61 24.33 -11.29 -6.34
N VAL A 62 25.12 -10.39 -6.90
CA VAL A 62 25.24 -10.21 -8.36
C VAL A 62 25.74 -11.48 -9.05
N PRO A 63 26.83 -12.13 -8.61
CA PRO A 63 27.27 -13.39 -9.22
C PRO A 63 26.23 -14.51 -9.13
N TYR A 64 25.54 -14.64 -7.99
CA TYR A 64 24.49 -15.64 -7.83
C TYR A 64 23.33 -15.40 -8.80
N LEU A 65 22.80 -14.17 -8.87
CA LEU A 65 21.73 -13.80 -9.80
C LEU A 65 22.12 -14.12 -11.25
N GLN A 66 23.34 -13.79 -11.64
CA GLN A 66 23.86 -14.11 -12.98
C GLN A 66 23.93 -15.61 -13.24
N SER A 67 24.32 -16.40 -12.23
CA SER A 67 24.41 -17.87 -12.33
C SER A 67 23.06 -18.54 -12.58
N ILE A 68 21.99 -17.96 -12.05
CA ILE A 68 20.60 -18.44 -12.26
C ILE A 68 19.90 -17.76 -13.45
N GLY A 69 20.65 -17.01 -14.27
CA GLY A 69 20.16 -16.40 -15.50
C GLY A 69 19.50 -15.03 -15.34
N VAL A 70 19.53 -14.42 -14.15
CA VAL A 70 19.03 -13.06 -13.90
C VAL A 70 20.15 -12.06 -14.19
N GLN A 71 20.14 -11.51 -15.39
CA GLN A 71 21.18 -10.56 -15.85
C GLN A 71 20.78 -9.11 -15.52
N PRO A 72 21.73 -8.16 -15.45
CA PRO A 72 21.44 -6.74 -15.22
C PRO A 72 20.35 -6.18 -16.15
N ALA A 73 20.33 -6.57 -17.42
CA ALA A 73 19.30 -6.16 -18.37
C ALA A 73 17.88 -6.60 -18.00
N ASN A 74 17.73 -7.65 -17.17
CA ASN A 74 16.42 -8.10 -16.67
C ASN A 74 15.87 -7.12 -15.61
N GLY A 75 16.74 -6.59 -14.71
CA GLY A 75 16.34 -5.79 -13.57
C GLY A 75 15.39 -6.51 -12.63
N PHE A 76 14.77 -5.73 -11.72
CA PHE A 76 13.76 -6.22 -10.80
C PHE A 76 12.46 -5.41 -10.96
N ASP A 77 11.32 -6.01 -10.63
CA ASP A 77 10.07 -5.27 -10.51
C ASP A 77 10.02 -4.54 -9.17
N TYR A 78 10.44 -5.21 -8.10
CA TYR A 78 10.45 -4.65 -6.75
C TYR A 78 11.79 -4.89 -6.06
N MET A 79 12.14 -3.98 -5.14
CA MET A 79 13.25 -4.12 -4.22
C MET A 79 12.79 -3.73 -2.82
N ILE A 80 13.17 -4.51 -1.80
CA ILE A 80 12.68 -4.34 -0.43
C ILE A 80 13.85 -4.40 0.55
N GLY A 81 14.01 -3.36 1.37
CA GLY A 81 14.84 -3.38 2.56
C GLY A 81 13.98 -3.72 3.77
N GLY A 82 14.27 -4.81 4.46
CA GLY A 82 13.51 -5.28 5.62
C GLY A 82 13.58 -4.30 6.78
N HIS A 83 14.79 -3.85 7.11
CA HIS A 83 15.06 -2.72 8.00
C HIS A 83 16.36 -2.02 7.55
N GLN A 84 16.80 -0.98 8.25
CA GLN A 84 17.85 -0.09 7.71
C GLN A 84 19.25 -0.34 8.26
N HIS A 85 19.55 -1.50 8.87
CA HIS A 85 20.90 -1.88 9.20
C HIS A 85 21.71 -2.28 7.94
N CYS A 86 23.02 -2.05 7.99
CA CYS A 86 23.87 -2.25 6.83
C CYS A 86 24.01 -3.72 6.40
N ASP A 87 23.93 -4.66 7.31
CA ASP A 87 23.98 -6.10 7.02
C ASP A 87 22.74 -6.62 6.24
N HIS A 88 21.75 -5.76 6.02
CA HIS A 88 20.56 -6.05 5.21
C HIS A 88 20.52 -5.23 3.92
N ILE A 89 20.76 -3.91 4.03
CA ILE A 89 20.62 -3.00 2.88
C ILE A 89 21.95 -2.56 2.25
N GLY A 90 23.09 -2.91 2.86
CA GLY A 90 24.40 -2.42 2.46
C GLY A 90 24.84 -2.82 1.06
N GLY A 91 24.32 -3.92 0.52
CA GLY A 91 24.59 -4.38 -0.83
C GLY A 91 23.56 -3.95 -1.88
N LEU A 92 22.45 -3.30 -1.50
CA LEU A 92 21.37 -2.94 -2.45
C LEU A 92 21.83 -1.90 -3.48
N ASP A 93 22.57 -0.89 -3.06
CA ASP A 93 23.16 0.10 -3.97
C ASP A 93 24.15 -0.53 -4.93
N GLU A 94 24.93 -1.52 -4.49
CA GLU A 94 25.90 -2.24 -5.30
C GLU A 94 25.22 -3.05 -6.41
N VAL A 95 24.09 -3.71 -6.11
CA VAL A 95 23.28 -4.42 -7.10
C VAL A 95 22.74 -3.45 -8.15
N ILE A 96 22.22 -2.29 -7.73
CA ILE A 96 21.76 -1.25 -8.66
C ILE A 96 22.94 -0.74 -9.51
N ASN A 97 24.08 -0.45 -8.89
CA ASN A 97 25.27 0.06 -9.57
C ASN A 97 25.90 -0.98 -10.51
N ALA A 98 25.65 -2.28 -10.31
CA ALA A 98 25.98 -3.34 -11.25
C ALA A 98 25.08 -3.38 -12.49
N GLY A 99 24.11 -2.46 -12.58
CA GLY A 99 23.24 -2.26 -13.75
C GLY A 99 21.84 -2.85 -13.63
N TYR A 100 21.45 -3.37 -12.47
CA TYR A 100 20.08 -3.85 -12.25
C TYR A 100 19.14 -2.68 -12.00
N ASN A 101 18.23 -2.42 -12.95
CA ASN A 101 17.17 -1.42 -12.77
C ASN A 101 16.02 -1.96 -11.92
N VAL A 102 15.42 -1.14 -11.08
CA VAL A 102 14.14 -1.44 -10.41
C VAL A 102 13.03 -0.71 -11.15
N ARG A 103 12.01 -1.46 -11.58
CA ARG A 103 11.01 -0.97 -12.53
C ARG A 103 9.77 -0.35 -11.90
N ILE A 104 9.24 -0.98 -10.83
CA ILE A 104 7.91 -0.63 -10.30
C ILE A 104 8.03 0.11 -8.98
N LYS A 105 8.67 -0.49 -7.96
CA LYS A 105 8.73 0.11 -6.62
C LYS A 105 9.90 -0.38 -5.79
N GLN A 106 10.40 0.52 -4.94
CA GLN A 106 11.34 0.19 -3.87
C GLN A 106 10.69 0.50 -2.52
N TYR A 107 10.81 -0.43 -1.56
CA TYR A 107 10.18 -0.33 -0.25
C TYR A 107 11.18 -0.47 0.88
N TYR A 108 10.90 0.21 2.02
CA TYR A 108 11.61 0.07 3.27
C TYR A 108 10.66 0.11 4.48
N ASN A 109 11.19 -0.10 5.69
CA ASN A 109 10.38 -0.18 6.93
C ASN A 109 9.77 1.16 7.39
N GLY A 110 10.12 2.28 6.78
CA GLY A 110 9.60 3.60 7.12
C GLY A 110 10.21 4.22 8.39
N SER A 111 11.32 3.68 8.89
CA SER A 111 12.05 4.27 10.01
C SER A 111 12.83 5.50 9.57
N SER A 112 13.27 6.30 10.55
CA SER A 112 14.16 7.43 10.34
C SER A 112 15.62 7.10 10.68
N TYR A 113 15.96 5.81 10.71
CA TYR A 113 17.34 5.37 10.94
C TYR A 113 18.27 5.92 9.84
N ALA A 114 19.42 6.40 10.23
CA ALA A 114 20.39 7.01 9.33
C ALA A 114 21.71 6.25 9.37
N SER A 115 22.20 5.86 8.21
CA SER A 115 23.51 5.24 8.03
C SER A 115 24.04 5.53 6.64
N THR A 116 25.35 5.27 6.42
CA THR A 116 25.96 5.38 5.08
C THR A 116 25.31 4.43 4.08
N CYS A 117 24.80 3.28 4.52
CA CYS A 117 24.09 2.31 3.68
C CYS A 117 22.74 2.83 3.21
N VAL A 118 21.99 3.52 4.10
CA VAL A 118 20.75 4.21 3.76
C VAL A 118 20.99 5.29 2.71
N ASP A 119 22.03 6.11 2.90
CA ASP A 119 22.39 7.16 1.95
C ASP A 119 22.83 6.59 0.60
N GLY A 120 23.62 5.51 0.60
CA GLY A 120 24.08 4.80 -0.59
C GLY A 120 22.90 4.25 -1.39
N TRP A 121 22.01 3.50 -0.74
CA TRP A 121 20.83 2.94 -1.40
C TRP A 121 19.90 4.04 -1.95
N ASN A 122 19.60 5.08 -1.17
CA ASN A 122 18.77 6.20 -1.63
C ASN A 122 19.35 6.87 -2.87
N ALA A 123 20.68 7.09 -2.90
CA ALA A 123 21.37 7.70 -4.03
C ALA A 123 21.29 6.81 -5.29
N ALA A 124 21.59 5.52 -5.16
CA ALA A 124 21.51 4.57 -6.27
C ALA A 124 20.06 4.39 -6.76
N ALA A 125 19.12 4.24 -5.84
CA ALA A 125 17.70 4.05 -6.12
C ALA A 125 17.08 5.20 -6.91
N ALA A 126 17.50 6.43 -6.66
CA ALA A 126 17.03 7.61 -7.38
C ALA A 126 17.30 7.56 -8.90
N ALA A 127 18.29 6.78 -9.34
CA ALA A 127 18.63 6.57 -10.75
C ALA A 127 17.80 5.46 -11.42
N THR A 128 17.06 4.65 -10.66
CA THR A 128 16.19 3.59 -11.20
C THR A 128 14.85 4.11 -11.69
N THR A 129 14.14 3.32 -12.48
CA THR A 129 12.80 3.68 -12.95
C THR A 129 11.80 3.84 -11.80
N ALA A 130 11.92 3.02 -10.75
CA ALA A 130 11.07 3.09 -9.56
C ALA A 130 11.33 4.33 -8.67
N GLY A 131 12.52 4.94 -8.79
CA GLY A 131 12.95 6.07 -7.97
C GLY A 131 13.26 5.67 -6.51
N ALA A 132 13.35 6.66 -5.63
CA ALA A 132 13.70 6.48 -4.23
C ALA A 132 12.76 5.52 -3.49
N PRO A 133 13.27 4.76 -2.49
CA PRO A 133 12.45 3.88 -1.67
C PRO A 133 11.37 4.64 -0.90
N VAL A 134 10.22 4.01 -0.73
CA VAL A 134 9.12 4.53 0.07
C VAL A 134 8.76 3.56 1.20
N ALA A 135 8.20 4.10 2.28
CA ALA A 135 7.72 3.27 3.38
C ALA A 135 6.65 2.28 2.87
N MET A 136 6.81 0.98 3.14
CA MET A 136 5.87 -0.04 2.70
C MET A 136 4.61 -0.02 3.57
N PRO A 137 3.42 0.31 3.05
CA PRO A 137 2.21 0.25 3.85
C PRO A 137 1.89 -1.18 4.31
N VAL A 138 1.46 -1.36 5.56
CA VAL A 138 0.94 -2.66 6.02
C VAL A 138 -0.33 -2.98 5.21
N GLY A 139 -0.48 -4.23 4.80
CA GLY A 139 -1.53 -4.67 3.89
C GLY A 139 -1.19 -4.50 2.40
N THR A 140 -0.01 -3.94 2.05
CA THR A 140 0.44 -3.93 0.65
C THR A 140 0.53 -5.35 0.11
N VAL A 141 -0.06 -5.58 -1.05
CA VAL A 141 0.03 -6.84 -1.79
C VAL A 141 0.84 -6.62 -3.07
N ILE A 142 1.88 -7.43 -3.24
CA ILE A 142 2.66 -7.51 -4.49
C ILE A 142 2.20 -8.79 -5.20
N PRO A 143 1.51 -8.69 -6.34
CA PRO A 143 1.13 -9.86 -7.12
C PRO A 143 2.37 -10.46 -7.80
N LEU A 144 2.44 -11.79 -7.79
CA LEU A 144 3.49 -12.58 -8.43
C LEU A 144 2.95 -13.46 -9.58
N GLY A 145 1.66 -13.28 -9.93
CA GLY A 145 0.96 -14.05 -10.97
C GLY A 145 0.36 -15.36 -10.47
N ASN A 146 -0.67 -15.84 -11.19
CA ASN A 146 -1.37 -17.11 -10.95
C ASN A 146 -1.85 -17.31 -9.50
N GLY A 147 -2.20 -16.21 -8.80
CA GLY A 147 -2.61 -16.24 -7.40
C GLY A 147 -1.45 -16.18 -6.38
N ALA A 148 -0.20 -16.28 -6.84
CA ALA A 148 0.96 -16.05 -5.98
C ALA A 148 1.08 -14.57 -5.61
N LYS A 149 1.43 -14.29 -4.35
CA LYS A 149 1.50 -12.92 -3.83
C LYS A 149 2.45 -12.79 -2.64
N ILE A 150 2.91 -11.57 -2.40
CA ILE A 150 3.57 -11.17 -1.16
C ILE A 150 2.66 -10.18 -0.45
N THR A 151 2.37 -10.39 0.82
CA THR A 151 1.57 -9.48 1.64
C THR A 151 2.43 -8.91 2.77
N CYS A 152 2.50 -7.59 2.91
CA CYS A 152 3.13 -6.95 4.06
C CYS A 152 2.23 -7.09 5.28
N VAL A 153 2.61 -7.92 6.25
CA VAL A 153 1.81 -8.22 7.45
C VAL A 153 2.22 -7.39 8.65
N ALA A 154 3.45 -6.86 8.68
CA ALA A 154 3.85 -5.90 9.70
C ALA A 154 4.97 -4.97 9.19
N ARG A 155 5.09 -3.81 9.83
CA ARG A 155 6.14 -2.83 9.59
C ARG A 155 6.15 -1.76 10.68
N ASN A 156 7.35 -1.47 11.24
CA ASN A 156 7.54 -0.38 12.21
C ASN A 156 6.51 -0.42 13.35
N GLY A 157 6.29 -1.62 13.90
CA GLY A 157 5.34 -1.86 14.97
C GLY A 157 3.85 -1.88 14.58
N SER A 158 3.49 -1.49 13.36
CA SER A 158 2.12 -1.63 12.83
C SER A 158 1.90 -3.03 12.30
N ILE A 159 0.75 -3.64 12.60
CA ILE A 159 0.41 -5.02 12.26
C ILE A 159 -0.90 -5.04 11.47
N ILE A 160 -0.99 -5.93 10.50
CA ILE A 160 -2.19 -6.13 9.68
C ILE A 160 -3.42 -6.41 10.58
N GLY A 161 -4.58 -5.94 10.18
CA GLY A 161 -5.79 -6.02 11.02
C GLY A 161 -5.90 -4.91 12.06
N GLY A 162 -5.02 -3.89 12.01
CA GLY A 162 -5.09 -2.69 12.88
C GLY A 162 -4.36 -2.83 14.21
N GLY A 163 -3.61 -3.93 14.43
CA GLY A 163 -2.75 -4.10 15.60
C GLY A 163 -1.54 -3.17 15.59
N SER A 164 -0.96 -2.93 16.77
CA SER A 164 0.30 -2.18 16.90
C SER A 164 1.07 -2.56 18.14
N VAL A 165 2.40 -2.56 18.03
CA VAL A 165 3.37 -2.71 19.13
C VAL A 165 4.23 -1.45 19.15
N SER A 166 4.50 -0.91 20.35
CA SER A 166 5.41 0.23 20.48
C SER A 166 6.85 -0.22 20.33
N VAL A 167 7.55 0.25 19.32
CA VAL A 167 8.91 -0.15 18.96
C VAL A 167 9.88 1.03 19.07
N SER A 168 11.09 0.76 19.54
CA SER A 168 12.17 1.76 19.64
C SER A 168 13.44 1.31 18.93
N ASP A 169 13.71 0.02 18.91
CA ASP A 169 14.84 -0.58 18.22
C ASP A 169 14.60 -0.66 16.71
N GLU A 170 15.66 -0.60 15.90
CA GLU A 170 15.52 -0.66 14.43
C GLU A 170 15.14 -2.07 13.96
N ASN A 171 15.60 -3.12 14.62
CA ASN A 171 15.23 -4.49 14.32
C ASN A 171 13.72 -4.72 14.53
N ASP A 172 13.16 -4.24 15.66
CA ASP A 172 11.72 -4.31 15.94
C ASP A 172 10.85 -3.61 14.88
N ARG A 173 11.45 -2.73 14.07
CA ARG A 173 10.80 -2.00 12.97
C ARG A 173 10.78 -2.78 11.67
N SER A 174 11.38 -3.96 11.61
CA SER A 174 11.48 -4.78 10.40
C SER A 174 10.14 -4.95 9.69
N VAL A 175 10.21 -5.08 8.38
CA VAL A 175 9.07 -5.47 7.53
C VAL A 175 8.88 -6.98 7.67
N ALA A 176 7.67 -7.43 7.94
CA ALA A 176 7.28 -8.83 7.87
C ALA A 176 6.41 -9.06 6.63
N LEU A 177 6.77 -10.07 5.86
CA LEU A 177 6.17 -10.43 4.58
C LEU A 177 5.69 -11.87 4.60
N LEU A 178 4.43 -12.09 4.23
CA LEU A 178 3.89 -13.41 3.97
C LEU A 178 3.85 -13.64 2.46
N ILE A 179 4.58 -14.63 1.98
CA ILE A 179 4.62 -15.06 0.59
C ILE A 179 3.73 -16.29 0.46
N GLN A 180 2.75 -16.23 -0.41
CA GLN A 180 1.73 -17.27 -0.59
C GLN A 180 1.58 -17.68 -2.03
N TYR A 181 1.41 -18.98 -2.26
CA TYR A 181 1.02 -19.52 -3.57
C TYR A 181 0.22 -20.81 -3.41
N GLY A 182 -1.07 -20.75 -3.69
CA GLY A 182 -1.97 -21.89 -3.45
C GLY A 182 -1.94 -22.28 -1.97
N GLY A 183 -1.54 -23.53 -1.67
CA GLY A 183 -1.36 -24.01 -0.31
C GLY A 183 -0.01 -23.69 0.33
N PHE A 184 0.90 -23.02 -0.36
CA PHE A 184 2.23 -22.72 0.15
C PHE A 184 2.29 -21.39 0.88
N ASP A 185 2.89 -21.38 2.08
CA ASP A 185 3.10 -20.22 2.93
C ASP A 185 4.58 -20.09 3.33
N TYR A 186 5.20 -18.95 3.05
CA TYR A 186 6.53 -18.60 3.55
C TYR A 186 6.47 -17.27 4.32
N LEU A 187 6.79 -17.30 5.62
CA LEU A 187 6.85 -16.11 6.45
C LEU A 187 8.31 -15.66 6.59
N TRP A 188 8.58 -14.44 6.13
CA TRP A 188 9.86 -13.76 6.21
C TRP A 188 9.70 -12.45 6.97
N ALA A 189 10.54 -12.19 7.96
CA ALA A 189 10.40 -11.00 8.78
C ALA A 189 11.73 -10.32 9.17
N SER A 190 12.78 -10.50 8.35
CA SER A 190 14.10 -9.85 8.56
C SER A 190 14.57 -10.05 10.02
N ASP A 191 14.85 -8.98 10.77
CA ASP A 191 15.34 -9.03 12.14
C ASP A 191 14.26 -8.71 13.17
N LEU A 192 13.00 -9.01 12.85
CA LEU A 192 11.88 -8.70 13.72
C LEU A 192 12.08 -9.24 15.15
N GLY A 193 11.79 -8.40 16.15
CA GLY A 193 12.00 -8.75 17.56
C GLY A 193 10.95 -9.70 18.12
N GLY A 194 11.43 -10.66 18.93
CA GLY A 194 10.64 -11.63 19.66
C GLY A 194 10.55 -11.36 21.16
N GLY A 195 11.21 -10.32 21.66
CA GLY A 195 11.18 -9.92 23.06
C GLY A 195 11.84 -10.90 24.03
N SER A 196 11.73 -10.59 25.31
CA SER A 196 12.20 -11.48 26.38
C SER A 196 11.27 -12.66 26.53
N ASP A 197 11.86 -13.83 26.83
CA ASP A 197 11.13 -15.09 26.98
C ASP A 197 11.57 -15.86 28.24
N THR A 198 10.60 -16.34 28.98
CA THR A 198 10.84 -17.04 30.27
C THR A 198 11.20 -18.52 30.10
N CYS A 199 10.82 -19.15 28.98
CA CYS A 199 11.07 -20.57 28.75
C CYS A 199 12.52 -20.83 28.37
N THR A 200 13.07 -20.02 27.48
CA THR A 200 14.50 -20.06 27.14
C THR A 200 15.37 -19.27 28.13
N GLY A 201 14.74 -18.48 29.01
CA GLY A 201 15.44 -17.62 29.97
C GLY A 201 16.05 -16.35 29.34
N ARG A 202 15.69 -16.03 28.12
CA ARG A 202 16.25 -14.85 27.42
C ARG A 202 15.73 -13.53 27.99
N SER A 203 16.59 -12.53 27.97
CA SER A 203 16.26 -11.15 28.34
C SER A 203 16.88 -10.20 27.31
N THR A 204 16.06 -9.41 26.65
CA THR A 204 16.47 -8.46 25.61
C THR A 204 15.77 -7.12 25.77
N ALA A 205 16.36 -6.07 25.20
CA ALA A 205 15.73 -4.74 25.10
C ALA A 205 14.71 -4.66 23.94
N GLN A 206 14.74 -5.60 23.00
CA GLN A 206 13.78 -5.68 21.91
C GLN A 206 12.40 -6.13 22.42
N VAL A 207 11.35 -5.76 21.69
CA VAL A 207 9.97 -6.05 22.06
C VAL A 207 9.41 -7.20 21.22
N ASP A 208 8.41 -7.92 21.76
CA ASP A 208 7.76 -9.02 21.04
C ASP A 208 6.76 -8.49 20.00
N VAL A 209 7.24 -8.32 18.79
CA VAL A 209 6.42 -8.04 17.61
C VAL A 209 5.99 -9.35 16.93
N GLU A 210 6.85 -10.36 16.95
CA GLU A 210 6.65 -11.66 16.31
C GLU A 210 5.35 -12.34 16.72
N SER A 211 5.10 -12.48 18.02
CA SER A 211 3.87 -13.11 18.53
C SER A 211 2.61 -12.35 18.10
N SER A 212 2.71 -11.03 18.02
CA SER A 212 1.60 -10.18 17.56
C SER A 212 1.32 -10.38 16.08
N VAL A 213 2.36 -10.53 15.25
CA VAL A 213 2.24 -10.79 13.80
C VAL A 213 1.57 -12.14 13.57
N ILE A 214 2.14 -13.21 14.13
CA ILE A 214 1.60 -14.56 13.90
C ILE A 214 0.18 -14.70 14.44
N SER A 215 -0.12 -14.09 15.59
CA SER A 215 -1.48 -14.07 16.14
C SER A 215 -2.49 -13.37 15.25
N ALA A 216 -2.08 -12.30 14.57
CA ALA A 216 -2.97 -11.55 13.68
C ALA A 216 -3.33 -12.33 12.42
N ILE A 217 -2.37 -13.08 11.85
CA ILE A 217 -2.54 -13.78 10.56
C ILE A 217 -2.97 -15.24 10.69
N SER A 218 -2.91 -15.82 11.91
CA SER A 218 -3.35 -17.20 12.19
C SER A 218 -4.87 -17.34 12.18
N PRO A 219 -5.42 -18.56 12.07
CA PRO A 219 -6.85 -18.82 12.18
C PRO A 219 -7.44 -18.23 13.47
N GLY A 220 -8.48 -17.41 13.33
CA GLY A 220 -9.13 -16.70 14.44
C GLY A 220 -8.45 -15.38 14.84
N GLY A 221 -7.35 -15.00 14.20
CA GLY A 221 -6.69 -13.72 14.39
C GLY A 221 -7.48 -12.55 13.80
N ALA A 222 -6.94 -11.33 13.97
CA ALA A 222 -7.59 -10.10 13.48
C ALA A 222 -7.65 -10.01 11.94
N PHE A 223 -6.72 -10.66 11.25
CA PHE A 223 -6.66 -10.71 9.79
C PHE A 223 -6.11 -12.07 9.33
N PRO A 224 -6.88 -13.15 9.42
CA PRO A 224 -6.39 -14.48 9.13
C PRO A 224 -6.00 -14.63 7.67
N LEU A 225 -4.75 -14.97 7.43
CA LEU A 225 -4.17 -15.19 6.10
C LEU A 225 -3.68 -16.63 5.92
N ILE A 226 -3.26 -17.29 7.01
CA ILE A 226 -2.83 -18.67 6.99
C ILE A 226 -4.00 -19.58 7.39
N THR A 227 -4.02 -20.79 6.85
CA THR A 227 -5.02 -21.81 7.16
C THR A 227 -4.54 -22.70 8.31
N ALA A 228 -5.34 -23.67 8.73
CA ALA A 228 -4.91 -24.69 9.70
C ALA A 228 -3.78 -25.52 9.07
N GLY A 229 -2.67 -25.70 9.79
CA GLY A 229 -1.47 -26.41 9.32
C GLY A 229 -0.17 -25.60 9.48
N GLY A 230 -0.30 -24.27 9.73
CA GLY A 230 0.86 -23.42 10.01
C GLY A 230 1.51 -22.81 8.77
N ILE A 231 2.78 -22.52 8.87
CA ILE A 231 3.66 -21.95 7.84
C ILE A 231 4.55 -23.07 7.29
N ASP A 232 4.60 -23.26 5.97
CA ASP A 232 5.47 -24.29 5.37
C ASP A 232 6.95 -23.97 5.59
N VAL A 233 7.34 -22.73 5.35
CA VAL A 233 8.71 -22.26 5.53
C VAL A 233 8.76 -21.03 6.40
N LEU A 234 9.61 -21.05 7.42
CA LEU A 234 9.84 -19.93 8.33
C LEU A 234 11.26 -19.40 8.17
N HIS A 235 11.39 -18.10 7.95
CA HIS A 235 12.63 -17.38 8.18
C HIS A 235 12.88 -17.26 9.68
N VAL A 236 14.03 -17.73 10.12
CA VAL A 236 14.49 -17.54 11.50
C VAL A 236 15.02 -16.11 11.60
N ASN A 237 14.28 -15.27 12.30
CA ASN A 237 14.54 -13.83 12.31
C ASN A 237 15.86 -13.50 13.00
N HIS A 238 16.46 -12.37 12.62
CA HIS A 238 17.66 -11.81 13.25
C HIS A 238 18.79 -12.84 13.38
N HIS A 239 19.01 -13.61 12.33
CA HIS A 239 20.10 -14.62 12.22
C HIS A 239 20.09 -15.66 13.37
N GLY A 240 18.94 -15.89 14.01
CA GLY A 240 18.83 -16.75 15.20
C GLY A 240 19.35 -16.10 16.48
N SER A 241 19.23 -14.78 16.61
CA SER A 241 19.54 -14.03 17.84
C SER A 241 18.62 -14.40 19.00
N GLU A 242 19.12 -14.28 20.25
CA GLU A 242 18.32 -14.42 21.45
C GLU A 242 17.17 -13.41 21.58
N SER A 243 17.13 -12.40 20.74
CA SER A 243 16.08 -11.37 20.72
C SER A 243 14.93 -11.67 19.76
N SER A 244 14.97 -12.81 19.05
CA SER A 244 14.02 -13.15 17.99
C SER A 244 13.65 -14.63 18.00
N THR A 245 12.72 -15.01 17.15
CA THR A 245 12.21 -16.38 16.98
C THR A 245 11.80 -16.99 18.32
N ASN A 246 10.88 -16.30 19.01
CA ASN A 246 10.41 -16.72 20.33
C ASN A 246 9.52 -17.97 20.25
N PRO A 247 9.40 -18.76 21.36
CA PRO A 247 8.61 -20.00 21.37
C PRO A 247 7.14 -19.82 21.00
N THR A 248 6.50 -18.69 21.33
CA THR A 248 5.11 -18.41 20.94
C THR A 248 4.98 -18.25 19.42
N TYR A 249 5.84 -17.44 18.85
CA TYR A 249 5.89 -17.24 17.39
C TYR A 249 6.14 -18.55 16.66
N PHE A 250 7.12 -19.32 17.15
CA PHE A 250 7.50 -20.58 16.53
C PHE A 250 6.40 -21.64 16.63
N ASN A 251 5.80 -21.84 17.82
CA ASN A 251 4.71 -22.79 18.02
C ASN A 251 3.45 -22.45 17.20
N MET A 252 3.14 -21.17 17.03
CA MET A 252 1.99 -20.74 16.24
C MET A 252 2.28 -20.81 14.73
N SER A 253 3.54 -20.68 14.33
CA SER A 253 3.96 -20.85 12.94
C SER A 253 4.00 -22.32 12.54
N ASP A 254 4.37 -23.24 13.42
CA ASP A 254 4.49 -24.70 13.23
C ASP A 254 5.16 -25.07 11.88
N PRO A 255 6.40 -24.59 11.61
CA PRO A 255 6.98 -24.69 10.29
C PRO A 255 7.47 -26.10 9.95
N ALA A 256 7.28 -26.55 8.70
CA ALA A 256 7.92 -27.75 8.17
C ALA A 256 9.42 -27.52 7.94
N VAL A 257 9.81 -26.33 7.50
CA VAL A 257 11.20 -25.94 7.23
C VAL A 257 11.50 -24.61 7.90
N ALA A 258 12.64 -24.52 8.60
CA ALA A 258 13.19 -23.27 9.13
C ALA A 258 14.52 -22.94 8.41
N ILE A 259 14.69 -21.66 8.03
CA ILE A 259 15.91 -21.19 7.34
C ILE A 259 16.56 -20.09 8.15
N VAL A 260 17.85 -20.30 8.49
CA VAL A 260 18.71 -19.33 9.18
C VAL A 260 19.71 -18.74 8.17
N GLY A 261 19.62 -17.45 7.92
CA GLY A 261 20.64 -16.71 7.17
C GLY A 261 21.73 -16.27 8.12
N VAL A 262 22.89 -16.85 8.03
CA VAL A 262 24.02 -16.58 8.92
C VAL A 262 25.34 -16.76 8.17
N GLY A 263 26.37 -16.03 8.56
CA GLY A 263 27.71 -16.11 7.98
C GLY A 263 28.77 -16.41 9.03
N ASP A 264 29.86 -17.02 8.61
CA ASP A 264 31.01 -17.34 9.45
C ASP A 264 31.92 -16.14 9.68
N GLY A 265 32.64 -16.16 10.82
CA GLY A 265 33.85 -15.39 11.03
C GLY A 265 33.68 -13.89 11.28
N GLU A 266 32.52 -13.41 11.60
CA GLU A 266 32.36 -12.04 12.07
C GLU A 266 33.02 -11.86 13.45
N SER A 267 34.05 -11.04 13.50
CA SER A 267 34.83 -10.72 14.72
C SER A 267 34.08 -9.78 15.68
N SER A 268 32.80 -9.54 15.45
CA SER A 268 32.01 -8.48 16.12
C SER A 268 31.53 -8.85 17.52
N GLY A 269 31.72 -10.10 17.97
CA GLY A 269 31.22 -10.57 19.28
C GLY A 269 29.75 -10.93 19.29
N TRP A 270 29.09 -10.95 18.13
CA TRP A 270 27.74 -11.47 17.94
C TRP A 270 27.84 -12.94 17.60
N ASP A 271 27.59 -13.77 18.61
CA ASP A 271 27.66 -15.23 18.46
C ASP A 271 26.31 -15.75 17.91
N LEU A 272 26.07 -15.71 16.60
CA LEU A 272 24.83 -16.10 15.94
C LEU A 272 25.06 -17.31 15.01
N PRO A 273 24.08 -18.23 14.92
CA PRO A 273 22.86 -18.27 15.73
C PRO A 273 23.14 -18.60 17.20
N ARG A 274 22.30 -18.09 18.10
CA ARG A 274 22.44 -18.35 19.53
C ARG A 274 22.04 -19.78 19.88
N ILE A 275 22.80 -20.39 20.77
CA ILE A 275 22.58 -21.79 21.18
C ILE A 275 21.20 -22.02 21.81
N ASP A 276 20.67 -21.06 22.54
CA ASP A 276 19.34 -21.14 23.13
C ASP A 276 18.23 -21.12 22.07
N VAL A 277 18.37 -20.37 20.99
CA VAL A 277 17.46 -20.44 19.84
C VAL A 277 17.57 -21.80 19.15
N VAL A 278 18.81 -22.23 18.88
CA VAL A 278 19.08 -23.51 18.21
C VAL A 278 18.53 -24.70 19.01
N GLU A 279 18.96 -24.86 20.28
CA GLU A 279 18.62 -26.03 21.07
C GLU A 279 17.18 -26.02 21.59
N HIS A 280 16.69 -24.87 22.06
CA HIS A 280 15.41 -24.81 22.74
C HIS A 280 14.24 -24.53 21.80
N VAL A 281 14.46 -23.83 20.70
CA VAL A 281 13.41 -23.47 19.74
C VAL A 281 13.48 -24.35 18.50
N LEU A 282 14.59 -24.33 17.76
CA LEU A 282 14.66 -25.02 16.48
C LEU A 282 14.79 -26.55 16.60
N LEU A 283 15.50 -27.08 17.60
CA LEU A 283 15.68 -28.51 17.78
C LEU A 283 14.82 -29.14 18.89
N ALA A 284 14.21 -28.35 19.76
CA ALA A 284 13.40 -28.79 20.88
C ALA A 284 14.13 -29.81 21.80
N GLN A 285 15.45 -29.69 21.96
CA GLN A 285 16.28 -30.73 22.56
C GLN A 285 16.22 -30.81 24.10
N SER A 286 15.94 -29.71 24.79
CA SER A 286 16.15 -29.68 26.24
C SER A 286 14.97 -29.19 27.08
N THR A 287 13.97 -28.58 26.50
CA THR A 287 12.80 -28.05 27.20
C THR A 287 11.54 -28.16 26.38
N SER A 288 10.41 -28.11 27.06
CA SER A 288 9.08 -28.08 26.44
C SER A 288 8.66 -26.70 25.96
N CYS A 289 9.60 -25.84 25.53
CA CYS A 289 9.29 -24.50 25.04
C CYS A 289 8.53 -24.51 23.71
N VAL A 290 8.82 -25.49 22.87
CA VAL A 290 8.13 -25.71 21.61
C VAL A 290 7.47 -27.06 21.56
N THR A 291 6.36 -27.18 20.85
CA THR A 291 5.55 -28.41 20.79
C THR A 291 6.17 -29.43 19.86
N ALA A 292 6.79 -29.00 18.76
CA ALA A 292 7.50 -29.87 17.83
C ALA A 292 8.61 -29.09 17.13
N PRO A 293 9.77 -29.71 16.83
CA PRO A 293 10.77 -29.11 15.96
C PRO A 293 10.31 -29.17 14.50
N PRO A 294 10.84 -28.30 13.62
CA PRO A 294 10.61 -28.41 12.19
C PRO A 294 11.22 -29.71 11.64
N THR A 295 10.70 -30.18 10.53
CA THR A 295 11.22 -31.39 9.89
C THR A 295 12.62 -31.17 9.29
N LEU A 296 12.94 -29.92 8.95
CA LEU A 296 14.23 -29.54 8.36
C LEU A 296 14.63 -28.14 8.82
N VAL A 297 15.86 -28.00 9.31
CA VAL A 297 16.48 -26.70 9.57
C VAL A 297 17.67 -26.56 8.63
N LEU A 298 17.75 -25.44 7.92
CA LEU A 298 18.84 -25.11 7.02
C LEU A 298 19.52 -23.80 7.45
N GLN A 299 20.82 -23.75 7.32
CA GLN A 299 21.65 -22.56 7.50
C GLN A 299 22.41 -22.28 6.22
N THR A 300 22.63 -21.01 5.89
CA THR A 300 23.49 -20.65 4.77
C THR A 300 24.93 -21.02 5.06
N GLU A 301 25.42 -20.67 6.26
CA GLU A 301 26.75 -21.01 6.79
C GLU A 301 26.66 -21.44 8.26
N GLU A 302 27.77 -21.86 8.88
CA GLU A 302 27.79 -22.33 10.26
C GLU A 302 27.50 -21.25 11.29
N GLY A 303 27.79 -20.02 10.94
CA GLY A 303 27.76 -18.92 11.87
C GLY A 303 29.04 -18.87 12.73
N ASN A 304 29.02 -18.03 13.74
CA ASN A 304 30.12 -17.96 14.70
C ASN A 304 29.88 -19.02 15.78
N PRO A 305 30.66 -20.12 15.83
CA PRO A 305 30.33 -21.26 16.67
C PRO A 305 30.30 -20.90 18.14
N ILE A 306 29.13 -21.06 18.74
CA ILE A 306 28.96 -20.97 20.17
C ILE A 306 28.95 -22.38 20.73
N GLY A 307 30.00 -22.73 21.38
CA GLY A 307 30.09 -24.03 22.04
C GLY A 307 30.46 -25.17 21.10
N SER A 308 30.30 -26.42 21.57
CA SER A 308 30.65 -27.57 20.77
C SER A 308 29.70 -27.77 19.63
N LEU A 309 30.21 -27.99 18.47
CA LEU A 309 29.61 -28.22 17.16
C LEU A 309 28.51 -29.27 17.06
N ALA A 310 28.25 -30.01 18.16
CA ALA A 310 27.17 -30.99 18.24
C ALA A 310 25.77 -30.37 18.26
N SER A 311 25.67 -29.03 18.29
CA SER A 311 24.42 -28.31 18.50
C SER A 311 23.97 -27.43 17.34
N HIS A 312 24.51 -27.60 16.13
CA HIS A 312 23.99 -26.88 14.96
C HIS A 312 22.57 -27.35 14.65
N ALA A 313 21.64 -26.40 14.61
CA ALA A 313 20.23 -26.67 14.32
C ALA A 313 20.03 -27.17 12.91
N GLY A 314 20.90 -26.79 12.00
CA GLY A 314 20.71 -26.96 10.59
C GLY A 314 21.88 -27.57 9.87
N TYR A 315 21.65 -27.74 8.62
CA TYR A 315 22.67 -28.13 7.66
C TYR A 315 23.16 -26.88 6.96
N CYS A 316 24.47 -26.64 7.02
CA CYS A 316 25.13 -25.56 6.30
C CYS A 316 25.21 -25.91 4.82
N VAL A 317 24.48 -25.20 4.00
CA VAL A 317 24.19 -25.65 2.62
C VAL A 317 24.43 -24.58 1.55
N GLY A 318 24.92 -23.41 1.92
CA GLY A 318 25.11 -22.29 0.98
C GLY A 318 23.77 -21.69 0.53
N ASN A 319 23.65 -21.39 -0.76
CA ASN A 319 22.43 -20.84 -1.30
C ASN A 319 21.28 -21.86 -1.29
N ILE A 320 20.11 -21.44 -0.78
CA ILE A 320 18.93 -22.31 -0.65
C ILE A 320 17.89 -21.88 -1.67
N LYS A 321 17.33 -22.84 -2.41
CA LYS A 321 16.25 -22.62 -3.36
C LYS A 321 14.99 -23.40 -2.97
N ILE A 322 13.87 -22.70 -2.93
CA ILE A 322 12.53 -23.26 -2.75
C ILE A 322 11.77 -23.11 -4.06
N THR A 323 11.08 -24.16 -4.47
CA THR A 323 10.20 -24.16 -5.64
C THR A 323 8.87 -24.79 -5.31
N THR A 324 7.77 -24.21 -5.79
CA THR A 324 6.43 -24.76 -5.63
C THR A 324 5.53 -24.37 -6.79
N ASP A 325 4.57 -25.25 -7.13
CA ASP A 325 3.44 -24.94 -8.01
C ASP A 325 2.20 -24.50 -7.21
N GLY A 326 2.30 -24.46 -5.87
CA GLY A 326 1.23 -24.08 -4.97
C GLY A 326 0.11 -25.10 -4.81
N LEU A 327 0.22 -26.30 -5.41
CA LEU A 327 -0.87 -27.26 -5.47
C LEU A 327 -0.70 -28.43 -4.50
N ASN A 328 0.46 -29.08 -4.49
CA ASN A 328 0.64 -30.32 -3.73
C ASN A 328 1.92 -30.37 -2.90
N ILE A 329 3.00 -29.84 -3.43
CA ILE A 329 4.32 -29.92 -2.80
C ILE A 329 5.11 -28.62 -2.97
N PHE A 330 6.04 -28.42 -2.06
CA PHE A 330 7.20 -27.56 -2.31
C PHE A 330 8.47 -28.39 -2.20
N THR A 331 9.50 -27.95 -2.90
CA THR A 331 10.80 -28.63 -2.91
C THR A 331 11.88 -27.64 -2.48
N VAL A 332 12.70 -28.07 -1.54
CA VAL A 332 13.87 -27.34 -1.05
C VAL A 332 15.13 -27.98 -1.62
N SER A 333 16.01 -27.19 -2.16
CA SER A 333 17.33 -27.57 -2.68
C SER A 333 18.38 -26.56 -2.24
N ALA A 334 19.65 -26.91 -2.33
CA ALA A 334 20.77 -26.02 -2.06
C ALA A 334 21.92 -26.35 -3.01
N ASP A 335 22.85 -25.40 -3.20
CA ASP A 335 23.99 -25.58 -4.09
C ASP A 335 25.23 -26.15 -3.37
N GLY A 336 25.25 -26.13 -2.03
CA GLY A 336 26.36 -26.59 -1.22
C GLY A 336 27.60 -25.68 -1.28
N ALA A 337 27.44 -24.49 -1.84
CA ALA A 337 28.54 -23.52 -1.99
C ALA A 337 28.61 -22.62 -0.74
N VAL A 338 29.27 -23.09 0.29
CA VAL A 338 29.56 -22.33 1.51
C VAL A 338 30.75 -21.45 1.28
N HIS A 339 30.67 -20.19 1.68
CA HIS A 339 31.71 -19.18 1.35
C HIS A 339 32.80 -19.10 2.40
N GLN A 340 32.53 -19.51 3.63
CA GLN A 340 33.49 -19.38 4.74
C GLN A 340 33.49 -20.66 5.60
N GLY A 341 34.63 -21.04 6.11
CA GLY A 341 34.79 -22.15 7.04
C GLY A 341 34.64 -23.56 6.47
N PRO A 342 34.92 -24.59 7.25
CA PRO A 342 34.59 -25.95 6.91
C PRO A 342 33.10 -26.22 7.20
N ASN A 343 32.39 -26.83 6.28
CA ASN A 343 31.08 -27.38 6.51
C ASN A 343 31.16 -28.53 7.51
N GLU A 344 30.87 -28.27 8.75
CA GLU A 344 30.93 -29.30 9.79
C GLU A 344 29.65 -30.13 9.87
N VAL A 345 28.53 -29.63 9.36
CA VAL A 345 27.28 -30.36 9.28
C VAL A 345 27.03 -30.75 7.82
N THR A 346 27.35 -31.99 7.51
CA THR A 346 27.11 -32.54 6.19
C THR A 346 25.63 -32.55 5.85
N ALA A 347 25.33 -32.09 4.64
CA ALA A 347 24.03 -31.87 4.09
C ALA A 347 23.00 -32.96 4.38
N ALA A 348 21.80 -32.54 4.75
CA ALA A 348 20.61 -33.33 4.47
C ALA A 348 20.59 -33.80 3.01
N ALA A 349 19.97 -34.96 2.75
CA ALA A 349 19.71 -35.35 1.37
C ALA A 349 18.79 -34.32 0.73
N LEU A 350 19.38 -33.36 0.01
CA LEU A 350 18.69 -32.39 -0.81
C LEU A 350 18.85 -32.79 -2.28
N PRO A 351 17.87 -32.50 -3.16
CA PRO A 351 16.62 -31.82 -2.87
C PRO A 351 15.65 -32.67 -2.05
N ARG A 352 14.84 -32.00 -1.22
CA ARG A 352 13.78 -32.62 -0.41
C ARG A 352 12.43 -31.97 -0.70
N SER A 353 11.40 -32.80 -0.90
CA SER A 353 10.04 -32.32 -1.13
C SER A 353 9.17 -32.54 0.09
N PHE A 354 8.27 -31.60 0.33
CA PHE A 354 7.30 -31.59 1.41
C PHE A 354 5.91 -31.47 0.81
N THR A 355 4.94 -32.15 1.43
CA THR A 355 3.53 -32.02 1.05
C THR A 355 3.00 -30.72 1.65
N LEU A 356 2.25 -29.97 0.86
CA LEU A 356 1.49 -28.82 1.35
C LEU A 356 0.32 -29.36 2.16
N ASP A 357 0.25 -29.00 3.44
CA ASP A 357 -0.83 -29.37 4.34
C ASP A 357 -1.93 -28.30 4.39
N ASN A 358 -1.61 -27.11 3.93
CA ASN A 358 -2.56 -26.08 3.64
C ASN A 358 -3.18 -26.30 2.25
N VAL A 359 -4.27 -27.04 2.20
CA VAL A 359 -5.13 -26.96 1.00
C VAL A 359 -5.62 -25.53 0.97
N ALA A 360 -5.02 -24.72 0.09
CA ALA A 360 -5.50 -23.35 -0.12
C ALA A 360 -7.03 -23.40 -0.24
N PRO A 361 -7.74 -22.46 0.38
CA PRO A 361 -9.14 -22.28 0.01
C PRO A 361 -9.18 -22.20 -1.52
N PRO A 362 -10.16 -22.83 -2.18
CA PRO A 362 -10.27 -22.75 -3.62
C PRO A 362 -10.10 -21.28 -4.02
N PRO A 363 -9.38 -21.01 -5.14
CA PRO A 363 -9.16 -19.65 -5.58
C PRO A 363 -10.46 -18.86 -5.46
N ASP A 364 -10.41 -17.70 -4.88
CA ASP A 364 -11.61 -16.88 -4.81
C ASP A 364 -12.08 -16.60 -6.24
N THR A 365 -13.27 -17.07 -6.55
CA THR A 365 -13.92 -16.87 -7.85
C THR A 365 -15.18 -16.03 -7.72
N THR A 366 -15.42 -15.49 -6.52
CA THR A 366 -16.60 -14.70 -6.21
C THR A 366 -16.33 -13.23 -6.51
N PRO A 367 -16.95 -12.65 -7.54
CA PRO A 367 -16.76 -11.23 -7.80
C PRO A 367 -17.31 -10.37 -6.65
N PRO A 368 -16.64 -9.25 -6.33
CA PRO A 368 -17.17 -8.26 -5.41
C PRO A 368 -18.55 -7.74 -5.84
N THR A 369 -19.35 -7.33 -4.90
CA THR A 369 -20.56 -6.56 -5.18
C THR A 369 -20.26 -5.08 -5.03
N THR A 370 -20.85 -4.25 -5.89
CA THR A 370 -20.72 -2.78 -5.79
C THR A 370 -22.00 -2.08 -6.20
N SER A 371 -22.24 -0.89 -5.65
CA SER A 371 -23.36 -0.04 -6.03
C SER A 371 -23.01 1.44 -5.81
N ILE A 372 -23.44 2.32 -6.72
CA ILE A 372 -23.40 3.77 -6.52
C ILE A 372 -24.43 4.13 -5.44
N THR A 373 -23.98 4.81 -4.38
CA THR A 373 -24.82 5.23 -3.24
C THR A 373 -25.20 6.70 -3.32
N ALA A 374 -24.42 7.52 -4.00
CA ALA A 374 -24.74 8.90 -4.34
C ALA A 374 -24.07 9.28 -5.68
N PRO A 375 -24.70 10.17 -6.46
CA PRO A 375 -26.06 10.72 -6.34
C PRO A 375 -27.14 9.66 -6.53
N ALA A 376 -28.36 9.94 -6.05
CA ALA A 376 -29.50 9.05 -6.25
C ALA A 376 -29.91 8.96 -7.73
N ASN A 377 -30.50 7.81 -8.12
CA ASN A 377 -30.99 7.63 -9.48
C ASN A 377 -32.04 8.71 -9.83
N GLY A 378 -31.90 9.36 -10.98
CA GLY A 378 -32.73 10.47 -11.45
C GLY A 378 -32.33 11.83 -10.87
N ALA A 379 -31.27 11.94 -10.08
CA ALA A 379 -30.83 13.22 -9.50
C ALA A 379 -30.36 14.20 -10.59
N THR A 380 -30.63 15.49 -10.35
CA THR A 380 -30.00 16.59 -11.12
C THR A 380 -28.77 17.06 -10.37
N VAL A 381 -27.65 17.17 -11.07
CA VAL A 381 -26.34 17.53 -10.52
C VAL A 381 -25.70 18.70 -11.28
N SER A 382 -24.92 19.51 -10.56
CA SER A 382 -24.19 20.65 -11.15
C SER A 382 -22.95 20.97 -10.32
N GLY A 383 -21.98 21.70 -10.90
CA GLY A 383 -20.73 22.09 -10.23
C GLY A 383 -19.90 20.87 -9.82
N THR A 384 -19.41 20.84 -8.58
CA THR A 384 -18.68 19.67 -8.04
C THR A 384 -19.64 18.78 -7.26
N THR A 385 -19.82 17.55 -7.72
CA THR A 385 -20.70 16.54 -7.10
C THR A 385 -19.85 15.37 -6.61
N THR A 386 -20.03 14.94 -5.37
CA THR A 386 -19.38 13.73 -4.86
C THR A 386 -20.16 12.50 -5.28
N VAL A 387 -19.52 11.60 -6.04
CA VAL A 387 -20.04 10.27 -6.35
C VAL A 387 -19.50 9.32 -5.31
N THR A 388 -20.34 8.52 -4.67
CA THR A 388 -19.94 7.53 -3.67
C THR A 388 -20.43 6.14 -4.06
N ALA A 389 -19.66 5.13 -3.68
CA ALA A 389 -20.02 3.73 -3.88
C ALA A 389 -19.83 2.92 -2.59
N SER A 390 -20.67 1.92 -2.41
CA SER A 390 -20.42 0.81 -1.50
C SER A 390 -19.89 -0.39 -2.29
N ALA A 391 -18.96 -1.12 -1.69
CA ALA A 391 -18.50 -2.38 -2.25
C ALA A 391 -18.21 -3.37 -1.11
N SER A 392 -18.45 -4.65 -1.36
CA SER A 392 -18.18 -5.74 -0.43
C SER A 392 -17.84 -7.02 -1.18
N ASP A 393 -17.04 -7.86 -0.55
CA ASP A 393 -16.58 -9.12 -1.05
C ASP A 393 -16.43 -10.14 0.08
N ASN A 394 -16.36 -11.43 -0.25
CA ASN A 394 -16.14 -12.51 0.73
C ASN A 394 -14.71 -12.54 1.29
N VAL A 395 -13.73 -12.00 0.56
CA VAL A 395 -12.33 -11.88 1.02
C VAL A 395 -11.96 -10.43 1.25
N SER A 396 -11.88 -9.62 0.20
CA SER A 396 -11.64 -8.18 0.33
C SER A 396 -11.80 -7.44 -1.00
N VAL A 397 -12.26 -6.18 -0.94
CA VAL A 397 -12.24 -5.25 -2.08
C VAL A 397 -10.93 -4.48 -2.06
N THR A 398 -10.18 -4.52 -3.16
CA THR A 398 -8.88 -3.82 -3.29
C THR A 398 -9.01 -2.42 -3.86
N LYS A 399 -10.00 -2.19 -4.73
CA LYS A 399 -10.30 -0.87 -5.31
C LYS A 399 -11.72 -0.81 -5.85
N VAL A 400 -12.24 0.41 -5.99
CA VAL A 400 -13.45 0.71 -6.75
C VAL A 400 -13.12 1.74 -7.81
N GLU A 401 -13.50 1.45 -9.05
CA GLU A 401 -13.38 2.35 -10.19
C GLU A 401 -14.75 2.98 -10.50
N PHE A 402 -14.75 4.27 -10.83
CA PHE A 402 -15.95 5.03 -11.14
C PHE A 402 -15.97 5.38 -12.63
N TYR A 403 -17.09 5.13 -13.28
CA TYR A 403 -17.27 5.35 -14.72
C TYR A 403 -18.42 6.34 -14.97
N LEU A 404 -18.21 7.20 -15.95
CA LEU A 404 -19.23 8.09 -16.53
C LEU A 404 -19.42 7.68 -17.99
N ASP A 405 -20.64 7.30 -18.37
CA ASP A 405 -20.97 6.85 -19.74
C ASP A 405 -20.01 5.77 -20.26
N ASN A 406 -19.66 4.81 -19.42
CA ASN A 406 -18.69 3.74 -19.65
C ASN A 406 -17.23 4.19 -19.82
N VAL A 407 -16.88 5.43 -19.47
CA VAL A 407 -15.50 5.93 -19.50
C VAL A 407 -14.99 6.05 -18.07
N LEU A 408 -13.88 5.40 -17.76
CA LEU A 408 -13.22 5.47 -16.43
C LEU A 408 -12.86 6.94 -16.10
N GLN A 409 -13.27 7.38 -14.91
CA GLN A 409 -13.02 8.72 -14.38
C GLN A 409 -12.09 8.74 -13.18
N SER A 410 -12.23 7.77 -12.27
CA SER A 410 -11.49 7.73 -11.02
C SER A 410 -11.39 6.30 -10.50
N ALA A 411 -10.37 6.04 -9.69
CA ALA A 411 -10.22 4.83 -8.89
C ALA A 411 -9.92 5.23 -7.44
N ASP A 412 -10.56 4.54 -6.48
CA ASP A 412 -10.35 4.73 -5.05
C ASP A 412 -10.05 3.37 -4.40
N THR A 413 -8.99 3.29 -3.61
CA THR A 413 -8.51 2.08 -2.93
C THR A 413 -8.87 2.05 -1.44
N THR A 414 -9.55 3.08 -0.93
CA THR A 414 -9.86 3.25 0.50
C THR A 414 -11.35 3.47 0.71
N SER A 415 -11.95 2.61 1.55
CA SER A 415 -13.35 2.83 1.98
C SER A 415 -13.43 3.99 2.99
N PRO A 416 -14.46 4.85 2.91
CA PRO A 416 -15.58 4.87 1.97
C PRO A 416 -15.18 5.38 0.58
N TYR A 417 -15.50 4.60 -0.46
CA TYR A 417 -15.10 4.90 -1.84
C TYR A 417 -15.83 6.11 -2.40
N SER A 418 -15.08 7.04 -3.00
CA SER A 418 -15.63 8.29 -3.49
C SER A 418 -14.85 8.89 -4.66
N TRP A 419 -15.54 9.68 -5.46
CA TRP A 419 -14.99 10.47 -6.56
C TRP A 419 -15.60 11.87 -6.57
N ALA A 420 -14.78 12.90 -6.55
CA ALA A 420 -15.22 14.29 -6.70
C ALA A 420 -15.36 14.62 -8.20
N TRP A 421 -16.58 14.51 -8.72
CA TRP A 421 -16.90 14.78 -10.12
C TRP A 421 -17.14 16.27 -10.37
N ASN A 422 -16.31 16.88 -11.22
CA ASN A 422 -16.59 18.21 -11.75
C ASN A 422 -17.54 18.10 -12.96
N THR A 423 -18.83 18.30 -12.73
CA THR A 423 -19.86 18.15 -13.77
C THR A 423 -19.73 19.17 -14.90
N THR A 424 -19.00 20.28 -14.71
CA THR A 424 -18.82 21.30 -15.77
C THR A 424 -18.00 20.80 -16.95
N THR A 425 -17.31 19.66 -16.81
CA THR A 425 -16.60 18.98 -17.91
C THR A 425 -17.49 18.09 -18.75
N ALA A 426 -18.70 17.78 -18.28
CA ALA A 426 -19.70 16.99 -18.98
C ALA A 426 -20.70 17.89 -19.71
N ILE A 427 -21.32 17.40 -20.78
CA ILE A 427 -22.42 18.09 -21.45
C ILE A 427 -23.67 18.10 -20.57
N ASN A 428 -24.47 19.16 -20.64
CA ASN A 428 -25.78 19.14 -19.96
C ASN A 428 -26.68 18.07 -20.58
N GLY A 429 -27.36 17.29 -19.73
CA GLY A 429 -28.22 16.21 -20.16
C GLY A 429 -28.10 14.97 -19.29
N ALA A 430 -28.66 13.86 -19.77
CA ALA A 430 -28.66 12.59 -19.07
C ALA A 430 -27.28 11.90 -19.20
N HIS A 431 -26.80 11.38 -18.09
CA HIS A 431 -25.55 10.61 -17.97
C HIS A 431 -25.78 9.36 -17.15
N ALA A 432 -24.94 8.35 -17.34
CA ALA A 432 -24.95 7.10 -16.58
C ALA A 432 -23.69 6.97 -15.74
N LEU A 433 -23.86 6.72 -14.44
CA LEU A 433 -22.77 6.41 -13.51
C LEU A 433 -22.78 4.92 -13.21
N THR A 434 -21.60 4.28 -13.30
CA THR A 434 -21.40 2.91 -12.85
C THR A 434 -20.12 2.82 -12.01
N SER A 435 -20.01 1.76 -11.21
CA SER A 435 -18.79 1.41 -10.51
C SER A 435 -18.38 -0.04 -10.80
N GLU A 436 -17.08 -0.29 -10.80
CA GLU A 436 -16.50 -1.62 -10.81
C GLU A 436 -15.65 -1.81 -9.56
N ALA A 437 -15.90 -2.87 -8.81
CA ALA A 437 -15.11 -3.27 -7.66
C ALA A 437 -14.21 -4.44 -8.03
N TYR A 438 -13.00 -4.44 -7.50
CA TYR A 438 -11.98 -5.46 -7.75
C TYR A 438 -11.57 -6.08 -6.42
N ASP A 439 -11.40 -7.39 -6.39
CA ASP A 439 -10.79 -8.12 -5.29
C ASP A 439 -9.29 -8.39 -5.51
N ALA A 440 -8.68 -9.13 -4.58
CA ALA A 440 -7.27 -9.50 -4.65
C ALA A 440 -7.02 -10.66 -5.64
N ALA A 441 -8.04 -11.45 -5.96
CA ALA A 441 -7.95 -12.55 -6.91
C ALA A 441 -8.12 -12.09 -8.37
N GLY A 442 -8.50 -10.83 -8.58
CA GLY A 442 -8.72 -10.24 -9.90
C GLY A 442 -10.15 -10.38 -10.41
N ASN A 443 -11.11 -10.85 -9.57
CA ASN A 443 -12.51 -10.85 -9.95
C ASN A 443 -13.06 -9.42 -9.94
N ILE A 444 -14.04 -9.17 -10.81
CA ILE A 444 -14.63 -7.84 -11.02
C ILE A 444 -16.14 -7.91 -10.85
N GLY A 445 -16.67 -7.06 -9.99
CA GLY A 445 -18.10 -6.85 -9.87
C GLY A 445 -18.50 -5.47 -10.39
N THR A 446 -19.57 -5.42 -11.18
CA THR A 446 -20.06 -4.17 -11.80
C THR A 446 -21.42 -3.78 -11.20
N SER A 447 -21.60 -2.50 -10.89
CA SER A 447 -22.87 -1.98 -10.39
C SER A 447 -23.91 -1.86 -11.47
N THR A 448 -25.17 -1.78 -11.06
CA THR A 448 -26.23 -1.24 -11.93
C THR A 448 -25.96 0.24 -12.20
N ALA A 449 -26.35 0.69 -13.41
CA ALA A 449 -26.19 2.09 -13.78
C ALA A 449 -27.17 2.99 -13.00
N VAL A 450 -26.65 4.11 -12.50
CA VAL A 450 -27.42 5.20 -11.90
C VAL A 450 -27.51 6.33 -12.92
N SER A 451 -28.72 6.68 -13.34
CA SER A 451 -28.94 7.79 -14.26
C SER A 451 -28.98 9.12 -13.50
N VAL A 452 -28.26 10.13 -14.01
CA VAL A 452 -28.29 11.49 -13.46
C VAL A 452 -28.46 12.49 -14.59
N THR A 453 -28.94 13.68 -14.29
CA THR A 453 -29.05 14.78 -15.25
C THR A 453 -28.06 15.88 -14.88
N VAL A 454 -27.07 16.13 -15.71
CA VAL A 454 -26.18 17.29 -15.55
C VAL A 454 -26.88 18.55 -16.02
N SER A 455 -26.93 19.58 -15.17
CA SER A 455 -27.52 20.88 -15.46
C SER A 455 -26.62 22.01 -14.95
N ASN A 456 -25.63 22.36 -15.75
CA ASN A 456 -24.71 23.49 -15.50
C ASN A 456 -25.18 24.73 -16.29
N LEU A 457 -26.49 24.97 -16.32
CA LEU A 457 -27.01 26.17 -16.98
C LEU A 457 -26.49 27.39 -16.23
N ALA A 458 -26.00 28.37 -16.96
CA ALA A 458 -25.66 29.66 -16.38
C ALA A 458 -26.92 30.27 -15.77
N ASP A 459 -26.81 30.69 -14.51
CA ASP A 459 -27.86 31.45 -13.89
C ASP A 459 -28.05 32.77 -14.62
N THR A 460 -29.24 33.01 -15.13
CA THR A 460 -29.63 34.26 -15.83
C THR A 460 -30.72 35.04 -15.12
N THR A 461 -31.11 34.56 -13.95
CA THR A 461 -32.21 35.16 -13.14
C THR A 461 -31.61 36.20 -12.20
N PRO A 462 -31.90 37.48 -12.38
CA PRO A 462 -31.41 38.50 -11.46
C PRO A 462 -32.07 38.35 -10.08
N PRO A 463 -31.37 38.71 -8.98
CA PRO A 463 -31.98 38.80 -7.66
C PRO A 463 -33.19 39.74 -7.61
N THR A 464 -34.04 39.56 -6.64
CA THR A 464 -35.11 40.55 -6.35
C THR A 464 -34.50 41.88 -5.95
N ALA A 465 -35.17 42.98 -6.29
CA ALA A 465 -34.73 44.32 -5.88
C ALA A 465 -34.67 44.43 -4.35
N PRO A 466 -33.63 45.03 -3.76
CA PRO A 466 -33.62 45.34 -2.33
C PRO A 466 -34.83 46.21 -1.97
N ALA A 467 -35.53 45.87 -0.88
CA ALA A 467 -36.74 46.58 -0.49
C ALA A 467 -36.53 47.45 0.76
N SER A 468 -37.43 48.42 0.94
CA SER A 468 -37.47 49.26 2.15
C SER A 468 -36.16 49.98 2.43
N LEU A 469 -35.43 50.42 1.41
CA LEU A 469 -34.23 51.22 1.63
C LEU A 469 -34.59 52.48 2.39
N SER A 470 -33.88 52.70 3.49
CA SER A 470 -33.94 53.88 4.32
C SER A 470 -32.56 54.56 4.42
N ALA A 471 -32.56 55.87 4.55
CA ALA A 471 -31.37 56.66 4.76
C ALA A 471 -31.54 57.56 5.98
N SER A 472 -30.62 57.57 6.93
CA SER A 472 -30.70 58.34 8.16
C SER A 472 -29.35 58.99 8.50
N PRO A 473 -29.32 60.28 8.84
CA PRO A 473 -28.11 60.94 9.31
C PRO A 473 -27.76 60.45 10.72
N THR A 474 -26.65 59.74 10.87
CA THR A 474 -26.25 59.08 12.13
C THR A 474 -25.07 59.73 12.82
N GLY A 475 -24.53 60.84 12.28
CA GLY A 475 -23.41 61.58 12.86
C GLY A 475 -23.02 62.77 11.97
N LYS A 476 -21.96 63.48 12.38
CA LYS A 476 -21.39 64.57 11.55
C LYS A 476 -20.87 63.96 10.22
N ARG A 477 -21.34 64.48 9.09
CA ARG A 477 -20.89 64.08 7.74
C ARG A 477 -21.10 62.60 7.45
N LYS A 478 -22.14 61.95 8.05
CA LYS A 478 -22.40 60.49 7.93
C LYS A 478 -23.89 60.23 7.73
N ILE A 479 -24.18 59.39 6.75
CA ILE A 479 -25.51 58.82 6.50
C ILE A 479 -25.42 57.30 6.55
N SER A 480 -26.31 56.64 7.31
CA SER A 480 -26.43 55.20 7.34
C SER A 480 -27.61 54.77 6.49
N LEU A 481 -27.40 53.72 5.67
CA LEU A 481 -28.35 53.08 4.83
C LEU A 481 -28.72 51.71 5.43
N LEU A 482 -30.00 51.32 5.34
CA LEU A 482 -30.49 50.02 5.73
C LEU A 482 -31.57 49.58 4.74
N TRP A 483 -31.58 48.31 4.33
CA TRP A 483 -32.53 47.75 3.42
C TRP A 483 -32.89 46.30 3.77
N THR A 484 -34.00 45.79 3.23
CA THR A 484 -34.39 44.39 3.35
C THR A 484 -33.57 43.56 2.35
N ALA A 485 -33.11 42.40 2.80
CA ALA A 485 -32.35 41.46 1.97
C ALA A 485 -33.14 41.05 0.71
N SER A 486 -32.44 40.96 -0.41
CA SER A 486 -32.93 40.38 -1.65
C SER A 486 -32.90 38.84 -1.58
N THR A 487 -33.69 38.20 -2.42
CA THR A 487 -33.72 36.76 -2.64
C THR A 487 -33.39 36.45 -4.08
N ASP A 488 -32.81 35.30 -4.31
CA ASP A 488 -32.44 34.78 -5.62
C ASP A 488 -32.56 33.26 -5.67
N ASN A 489 -32.66 32.67 -6.87
CA ASN A 489 -32.79 31.21 -7.05
C ASN A 489 -31.51 30.44 -6.74
N VAL A 490 -30.32 31.07 -6.89
CA VAL A 490 -29.01 30.49 -6.56
C VAL A 490 -28.42 31.15 -5.31
N GLY A 491 -28.54 32.48 -5.20
CA GLY A 491 -28.16 33.22 -4.03
C GLY A 491 -27.60 34.61 -4.29
N VAL A 492 -27.89 35.53 -3.36
CA VAL A 492 -27.38 36.92 -3.42
C VAL A 492 -25.96 36.96 -2.85
N THR A 493 -25.00 37.47 -3.64
CA THR A 493 -23.60 37.56 -3.23
C THR A 493 -23.19 38.96 -2.74
N GLY A 494 -24.00 40.00 -3.06
CA GLY A 494 -23.70 41.34 -2.60
C GLY A 494 -24.67 42.41 -3.07
N TYR A 495 -24.35 43.64 -2.70
CA TYR A 495 -25.14 44.83 -3.03
C TYR A 495 -24.22 45.93 -3.56
N ARG A 496 -24.69 46.68 -4.57
CA ARG A 496 -24.08 47.88 -5.10
C ARG A 496 -24.83 49.11 -4.60
N ILE A 497 -24.13 50.07 -4.03
CA ILE A 497 -24.69 51.29 -3.45
C ILE A 497 -24.41 52.43 -4.39
N TRP A 498 -25.48 53.14 -4.76
CA TRP A 498 -25.43 54.27 -5.69
C TRP A 498 -25.85 55.53 -4.97
N GLN A 499 -25.22 56.65 -5.32
CA GLN A 499 -25.42 57.97 -4.68
C GLN A 499 -25.56 59.06 -5.76
N ALA A 500 -26.40 60.06 -5.45
CA ALA A 500 -26.47 61.32 -6.19
C ALA A 500 -26.71 62.47 -5.20
N THR A 501 -26.49 63.72 -5.66
CA THR A 501 -26.85 64.95 -4.93
C THR A 501 -28.15 65.59 -5.44
N SER A 502 -28.80 64.93 -6.38
CA SER A 502 -30.11 65.32 -6.93
C SER A 502 -31.05 64.12 -7.00
N ALA A 503 -32.33 64.29 -6.80
CA ALA A 503 -33.35 63.23 -6.84
C ALA A 503 -33.40 62.48 -8.17
N GLY A 504 -33.10 63.14 -9.30
CA GLY A 504 -33.07 62.57 -10.66
C GLY A 504 -31.70 62.09 -11.07
N GLY A 505 -30.68 62.14 -10.26
CA GLY A 505 -29.31 61.79 -10.58
C GLY A 505 -28.52 62.94 -11.20
N PRO A 506 -27.38 62.65 -11.82
CA PRO A 506 -26.85 61.34 -12.10
C PRO A 506 -26.36 60.61 -10.85
N PHE A 507 -26.63 59.29 -10.77
CA PHE A 507 -26.13 58.44 -9.71
C PHE A 507 -24.79 57.82 -10.09
N SER A 508 -23.91 57.74 -9.13
CA SER A 508 -22.63 57.00 -9.23
C SER A 508 -22.54 55.90 -8.20
N GLN A 509 -21.97 54.77 -8.53
CA GLN A 509 -21.71 53.71 -7.61
C GLN A 509 -20.59 54.15 -6.63
N ILE A 510 -20.88 54.11 -5.34
CA ILE A 510 -19.95 54.53 -4.29
C ILE A 510 -19.33 53.37 -3.49
N ALA A 511 -19.99 52.22 -3.45
CA ALA A 511 -19.51 51.03 -2.72
C ALA A 511 -20.18 49.76 -3.19
N THR A 512 -19.61 48.62 -2.70
CA THR A 512 -20.22 47.31 -2.68
C THR A 512 -20.16 46.76 -1.25
N THR A 513 -21.12 45.91 -0.86
CA THR A 513 -21.16 45.25 0.45
C THR A 513 -21.92 43.94 0.38
N THR A 514 -21.60 42.99 1.26
CA THR A 514 -22.38 41.75 1.45
C THR A 514 -23.44 41.90 2.53
N LEU A 515 -23.40 43.01 3.26
CA LEU A 515 -24.36 43.33 4.33
C LEU A 515 -25.60 44.02 3.77
N THR A 516 -26.70 44.02 4.51
CA THR A 516 -27.92 44.76 4.21
C THR A 516 -27.93 46.18 4.78
N SER A 517 -26.74 46.72 5.05
CA SER A 517 -26.51 48.09 5.54
C SER A 517 -25.21 48.65 4.99
N TYR A 518 -25.14 49.99 4.91
CA TYR A 518 -23.93 50.70 4.52
C TYR A 518 -23.83 52.05 5.22
N ALA A 519 -22.66 52.43 5.68
CA ALA A 519 -22.39 53.73 6.29
C ALA A 519 -21.56 54.61 5.37
N ASN A 520 -22.17 55.61 4.81
CA ASN A 520 -21.50 56.60 3.97
C ASN A 520 -20.96 57.75 4.81
N ASN A 521 -19.63 57.90 4.80
CA ASN A 521 -18.90 58.85 5.61
C ASN A 521 -18.27 59.97 4.72
N GLY A 522 -17.82 61.07 5.35
CA GLY A 522 -17.08 62.10 4.68
C GLY A 522 -17.92 63.07 3.85
N LEU A 523 -19.24 63.04 4.05
CA LEU A 523 -20.20 63.81 3.27
C LEU A 523 -20.10 65.33 3.56
N THR A 524 -20.57 66.17 2.67
CA THR A 524 -20.64 67.63 2.87
C THR A 524 -21.85 67.95 3.77
N SER A 525 -21.61 68.61 4.90
CA SER A 525 -22.68 69.02 5.83
C SER A 525 -23.69 69.96 5.12
N GLY A 526 -24.97 69.76 5.41
CA GLY A 526 -26.08 70.53 4.80
C GLY A 526 -26.49 70.04 3.43
N THR A 527 -25.76 69.09 2.79
CA THR A 527 -26.09 68.56 1.49
C THR A 527 -27.00 67.36 1.62
N THR A 528 -28.09 67.32 0.82
CA THR A 528 -29.00 66.16 0.70
C THR A 528 -28.42 65.19 -0.31
N TYR A 529 -28.31 63.92 0.08
CA TYR A 529 -27.88 62.83 -0.78
C TYR A 529 -29.01 61.87 -1.02
N PHE A 530 -29.10 61.36 -2.22
CA PHE A 530 -30.10 60.38 -2.68
C PHE A 530 -29.36 59.06 -2.97
N TYR A 531 -30.00 57.94 -2.57
CA TYR A 531 -29.39 56.60 -2.71
C TYR A 531 -30.42 55.62 -3.30
N TYR A 532 -29.88 54.66 -4.05
CA TYR A 532 -30.54 53.40 -4.31
C TYR A 532 -29.53 52.27 -4.21
N VAL A 533 -30.02 51.03 -4.04
CA VAL A 533 -29.24 49.83 -3.92
C VAL A 533 -29.69 48.79 -4.94
N GLN A 534 -28.76 48.04 -5.50
CA GLN A 534 -29.02 46.89 -6.37
C GLN A 534 -28.35 45.65 -5.77
N ALA A 535 -28.96 44.47 -5.85
CA ALA A 535 -28.38 43.21 -5.46
C ALA A 535 -27.66 42.56 -6.66
N THR A 536 -26.67 41.73 -6.35
CA THR A 536 -25.92 40.93 -7.34
C THR A 536 -25.85 39.49 -6.87
N ASP A 537 -25.88 38.53 -7.80
CA ASP A 537 -25.63 37.10 -7.57
C ASP A 537 -24.20 36.70 -7.96
N ALA A 538 -23.90 35.39 -7.89
CA ALA A 538 -22.61 34.82 -8.27
C ALA A 538 -22.40 34.78 -9.79
N ALA A 539 -23.47 34.72 -10.58
CA ALA A 539 -23.42 34.73 -12.05
C ALA A 539 -23.18 36.15 -12.63
N GLY A 540 -23.25 37.18 -11.79
CA GLY A 540 -23.08 38.56 -12.19
C GLY A 540 -24.38 39.27 -12.60
N ASN A 541 -25.57 38.60 -12.45
CA ASN A 541 -26.83 39.24 -12.72
C ASN A 541 -27.07 40.33 -11.65
N VAL A 542 -27.75 41.43 -12.08
CA VAL A 542 -27.99 42.60 -11.25
C VAL A 542 -29.47 42.86 -11.17
N SER A 543 -29.99 43.06 -9.94
CA SER A 543 -31.41 43.34 -9.69
C SER A 543 -31.86 44.69 -10.24
N ALA A 544 -33.15 44.90 -10.33
CA ALA A 544 -33.69 46.24 -10.40
C ALA A 544 -33.27 47.06 -9.16
N ALA A 545 -33.29 48.39 -9.30
CA ALA A 545 -32.97 49.29 -8.18
C ALA A 545 -34.02 49.19 -7.06
N SER A 546 -33.61 49.41 -5.84
CA SER A 546 -34.52 49.64 -4.69
C SER A 546 -35.33 50.93 -4.88
N ASN A 547 -36.24 51.22 -3.97
CA ASN A 547 -36.73 52.57 -3.79
C ASN A 547 -35.57 53.56 -3.58
N THR A 548 -35.74 54.80 -4.00
CA THR A 548 -34.77 55.88 -3.66
C THR A 548 -35.07 56.35 -2.26
N ALA A 549 -34.02 56.47 -1.43
CA ALA A 549 -34.05 57.07 -0.10
C ALA A 549 -33.13 58.28 -0.06
N SER A 550 -33.44 59.29 0.73
CA SER A 550 -32.62 60.49 0.89
C SER A 550 -32.44 60.91 2.30
N ALA A 551 -31.32 61.54 2.59
CA ALA A 551 -31.07 62.19 3.86
C ALA A 551 -30.11 63.38 3.67
N THR A 552 -30.22 64.38 4.57
CA THR A 552 -29.29 65.50 4.62
C THR A 552 -28.18 65.24 5.62
N ALA A 553 -26.93 65.32 5.17
CA ALA A 553 -25.77 65.13 6.04
C ALA A 553 -25.68 66.27 7.08
N ARG A 554 -25.43 65.91 8.32
CA ARG A 554 -25.32 66.90 9.44
C ARG A 554 -23.89 67.42 9.57
#